data_6ae407ccf2083fc4e4457872f9f85925
#
_entry.id   6ae407ccf2083fc4e4457872f9f85925
#
_cell.length_a   1.000
_cell.length_b   1.000
_cell.length_c   1.000
_cell.angle_alpha   90.00
_cell.angle_beta   90.00
_cell.angle_gamma   90.00
#
_symmetry.space_group_name_H-M   'P 1'
#
loop_
_entity.id
_entity.type
_entity.pdbx_description
1 polymer ?
#
loop_
_entity_poly.entity_id
_entity_poly.type
_entity_poly.pdbx_seq_one_letter_code
_entity_poly.pdbx_strand_id
1 'polypeptide(L)'
;MKVLVLVTGGRGGSDFFQGLLDGHNEILQIPGILRINNEFKNLFKNNDSNLIAEKFIKFVPLIFDSRKNILERHNKLGKNKNEYYKVNKRKFINYYKKLSQTNVKKYSNKINILENLYKAYYLASKRPIKKLKAILIHTHTVEYTEKLFKLENIKNCTIIHTMRHPINAICSPIFNWLKFRGGMNFFPKDLYFQLDLAIMGLKRLCKMNREVKVILLENLINKKEMVMRDFCKIYKLKYSKSMLKSTYFGKQWWGDQISGRWIGKKVHNVENRQNLMLKKVFYQKDLYYFSTITKKISEIYFKKNKLNFYKNKVYFNLIPLKAEILVWKNTFKHKKIKHILSIPYFYIKRIMLLNKLFINNYKLPYSIGVK
;
A
#
# COMPACT_ATOMS: atom_id res chain seq x y z
N MET A 1 0.23 21.04 9.34
CA MET A 1 0.85 20.37 8.18
C MET A 1 -0.24 19.77 7.29
N LYS A 2 0.04 19.57 5.98
CA LYS A 2 -0.87 18.83 5.08
C LYS A 2 -0.82 17.34 5.42
N VAL A 3 -1.96 16.66 5.48
CA VAL A 3 -2.02 15.22 5.73
C VAL A 3 -2.10 14.49 4.38
N LEU A 4 -1.14 13.59 4.15
CA LEU A 4 -1.08 12.71 2.99
C LEU A 4 -1.31 11.27 3.47
N VAL A 5 -2.33 10.60 2.98
CA VAL A 5 -2.61 9.19 3.33
C VAL A 5 -2.23 8.30 2.17
N LEU A 6 -1.17 7.51 2.36
CA LEU A 6 -0.67 6.59 1.35
C LEU A 6 -1.39 5.25 1.42
N VAL A 7 -1.94 4.84 0.29
CA VAL A 7 -2.70 3.59 0.16
C VAL A 7 -2.35 2.89 -1.16
N THR A 8 -2.56 1.59 -1.25
CA THR A 8 -2.34 0.83 -2.48
C THR A 8 -3.55 -0.03 -2.86
N GLY A 9 -3.75 -0.21 -4.15
CA GLY A 9 -4.72 -1.13 -4.75
C GLY A 9 -4.15 -2.54 -4.95
N GLY A 10 -3.40 -3.05 -3.97
CA GLY A 10 -2.72 -4.35 -4.07
C GLY A 10 -1.41 -4.29 -4.85
N ARG A 11 -0.28 -4.52 -4.16
CA ARG A 11 1.09 -4.53 -4.73
C ARG A 11 1.40 -3.40 -5.73
N GLY A 12 0.79 -2.24 -5.51
CA GLY A 12 0.93 -1.05 -6.36
C GLY A 12 2.18 -0.21 -6.06
N GLY A 13 3.10 -0.66 -5.19
CA GLY A 13 4.38 0.00 -4.95
C GLY A 13 4.36 1.08 -3.87
N SER A 14 3.40 1.06 -2.93
CA SER A 14 3.34 2.05 -1.84
C SER A 14 4.60 2.08 -0.97
N ASP A 15 5.17 0.92 -0.65
CA ASP A 15 6.43 0.86 0.11
C ASP A 15 7.59 1.44 -0.70
N PHE A 16 7.62 1.20 -2.00
CA PHE A 16 8.64 1.78 -2.88
C PHE A 16 8.51 3.30 -2.93
N PHE A 17 7.30 3.81 -3.11
CA PHE A 17 7.03 5.25 -3.07
C PHE A 17 7.38 5.86 -1.71
N GLN A 18 6.99 5.21 -0.60
CA GLN A 18 7.38 5.64 0.75
C GLN A 18 8.90 5.71 0.91
N GLY A 19 9.62 4.72 0.39
CA GLY A 19 11.08 4.70 0.43
C GLY A 19 11.75 5.81 -0.40
N LEU A 20 11.11 6.27 -1.48
CA LEU A 20 11.60 7.44 -2.25
C LEU A 20 11.43 8.75 -1.48
N LEU A 21 10.52 8.81 -0.53
CA LEU A 21 10.29 9.98 0.34
C LEU A 21 11.13 9.93 1.62
N ASP A 22 11.90 8.85 1.86
CA ASP A 22 12.71 8.73 3.08
C ASP A 22 13.77 9.82 3.16
N GLY A 23 13.87 10.44 4.33
CA GLY A 23 14.83 11.53 4.58
C GLY A 23 14.49 12.87 3.92
N HIS A 24 13.31 13.02 3.31
CA HIS A 24 12.87 14.31 2.79
C HIS A 24 12.61 15.32 3.92
N ASN A 25 13.26 16.48 3.86
CA ASN A 25 13.27 17.45 4.96
C ASN A 25 11.90 18.10 5.26
N GLU A 26 10.97 18.07 4.32
CA GLU A 26 9.66 18.71 4.44
C GLU A 26 8.52 17.69 4.66
N ILE A 27 8.82 16.37 4.68
CA ILE A 27 7.84 15.31 4.87
C ILE A 27 8.13 14.54 6.15
N LEU A 28 7.18 14.56 7.06
CA LEU A 28 7.20 13.77 8.28
C LEU A 28 6.61 12.39 8.01
N GLN A 29 7.39 11.32 8.15
CA GLN A 29 6.91 9.95 7.99
C GLN A 29 7.65 8.98 8.89
N ILE A 30 7.02 7.86 9.23
CA ILE A 30 7.68 6.71 9.85
C ILE A 30 7.78 5.58 8.83
N PRO A 31 8.83 4.75 8.88
CA PRO A 31 8.94 3.61 7.96
C PRO A 31 7.86 2.56 8.24
N GLY A 32 7.34 1.97 7.17
CA GLY A 32 6.35 0.89 7.26
C GLY A 32 4.90 1.34 7.28
N ILE A 33 4.03 0.41 7.65
CA ILE A 33 2.57 0.50 7.52
C ILE A 33 1.94 0.75 8.89
N LEU A 34 1.03 1.70 8.96
CA LEU A 34 0.18 1.95 10.12
C LEU A 34 -1.14 1.16 9.98
N ARG A 35 -1.26 0.05 10.69
CA ARG A 35 -2.45 -0.79 10.66
C ARG A 35 -3.53 -0.21 11.57
N ILE A 36 -4.63 0.28 11.01
CA ILE A 36 -5.72 0.88 11.78
C ILE A 36 -6.66 -0.24 12.27
N ASN A 37 -6.27 -0.86 13.37
CA ASN A 37 -7.02 -1.91 14.06
C ASN A 37 -7.51 -1.43 15.44
N ASN A 38 -8.03 -2.34 16.27
CA ASN A 38 -8.52 -2.00 17.61
C ASN A 38 -7.40 -1.55 18.55
N GLU A 39 -6.20 -2.13 18.43
CA GLU A 39 -5.02 -1.70 19.21
C GLU A 39 -4.66 -0.25 18.88
N PHE A 40 -4.68 0.13 17.60
CA PHE A 40 -4.48 1.51 17.17
C PHE A 40 -5.53 2.45 17.77
N LYS A 41 -6.80 2.06 17.78
CA LYS A 41 -7.87 2.86 18.42
C LYS A 41 -7.64 3.04 19.92
N ASN A 42 -7.11 2.02 20.58
CA ASN A 42 -6.82 2.05 22.01
C ASN A 42 -5.66 2.98 22.39
N LEU A 43 -4.81 3.39 21.42
CA LEU A 43 -3.79 4.42 21.67
C LEU A 43 -4.40 5.74 22.15
N PHE A 44 -5.59 6.09 21.64
CA PHE A 44 -6.22 7.39 21.85
C PHE A 44 -7.24 7.41 22.99
N LYS A 45 -7.39 6.30 23.73
CA LYS A 45 -8.32 6.23 24.86
C LYS A 45 -7.77 6.83 26.16
N ASN A 46 -6.47 7.09 26.21
CA ASN A 46 -5.80 7.63 27.39
C ASN A 46 -5.30 9.04 27.13
N ASN A 47 -5.32 9.85 28.18
CA ASN A 47 -4.78 11.21 28.15
C ASN A 47 -3.32 11.25 28.66
N ASP A 48 -2.79 10.16 29.25
CA ASP A 48 -1.40 10.08 29.70
C ASP A 48 -0.46 9.93 28.50
N SER A 49 0.43 10.92 28.37
CA SER A 49 1.42 10.98 27.27
C SER A 49 2.44 9.84 27.34
N ASN A 50 2.86 9.41 28.52
CA ASN A 50 3.81 8.29 28.66
C ASN A 50 3.16 7.00 28.15
N LEU A 51 1.94 6.75 28.59
CA LEU A 51 1.19 5.56 28.21
C LEU A 51 0.88 5.50 26.71
N ILE A 52 0.60 6.65 26.08
CA ILE A 52 0.41 6.74 24.61
C ILE A 52 1.72 6.35 23.89
N ALA A 53 2.87 6.90 24.30
CA ALA A 53 4.16 6.60 23.70
C ALA A 53 4.55 5.13 23.85
N GLU A 54 4.36 4.54 25.04
CA GLU A 54 4.63 3.13 25.30
C GLU A 54 3.72 2.20 24.49
N LYS A 55 2.43 2.50 24.41
CA LYS A 55 1.48 1.77 23.58
C LYS A 55 1.86 1.86 22.10
N PHE A 56 2.31 3.03 21.63
CA PHE A 56 2.77 3.18 20.27
C PHE A 56 3.99 2.31 19.97
N ILE A 57 4.98 2.24 20.87
CA ILE A 57 6.14 1.34 20.75
C ILE A 57 5.71 -0.13 20.66
N LYS A 58 4.73 -0.54 21.47
CA LYS A 58 4.18 -1.92 21.44
C LYS A 58 3.41 -2.19 20.16
N PHE A 59 2.67 -1.20 19.68
CA PHE A 59 1.85 -1.30 18.46
C PHE A 59 2.69 -1.42 17.18
N VAL A 60 3.81 -0.68 17.07
CA VAL A 60 4.69 -0.67 15.90
C VAL A 60 6.14 -1.01 16.23
N PRO A 61 6.43 -2.17 16.85
CA PRO A 61 7.77 -2.50 17.35
C PRO A 61 8.84 -2.53 16.26
N LEU A 62 8.42 -2.83 15.02
CA LEU A 62 9.31 -2.98 13.86
C LEU A 62 9.94 -1.67 13.40
N ILE A 63 9.29 -0.53 13.65
CA ILE A 63 9.86 0.78 13.30
C ILE A 63 10.97 1.21 14.28
N PHE A 64 10.98 0.65 15.49
CA PHE A 64 12.02 0.93 16.50
C PHE A 64 13.24 0.03 16.36
N ASP A 65 13.11 -1.15 15.76
CA ASP A 65 14.24 -2.06 15.50
C ASP A 65 13.93 -2.90 14.26
N SER A 66 14.58 -2.59 13.15
CA SER A 66 14.33 -3.25 11.86
C SER A 66 14.75 -4.73 11.82
N ARG A 67 15.59 -5.19 12.76
CA ARG A 67 15.98 -6.61 12.86
C ARG A 67 14.82 -7.51 13.26
N LYS A 68 13.85 -6.96 13.98
CA LYS A 68 12.64 -7.70 14.41
C LYS A 68 11.70 -8.05 13.26
N ASN A 69 11.93 -7.47 12.09
CA ASN A 69 11.11 -7.70 10.91
C ASN A 69 11.61 -8.90 10.10
N ILE A 70 11.29 -10.10 10.56
CA ILE A 70 11.78 -11.36 9.98
C ILE A 70 11.20 -11.60 8.57
N LEU A 71 9.96 -11.18 8.33
CA LEU A 71 9.22 -11.52 7.10
C LEU A 71 9.39 -10.48 5.99
N GLU A 72 9.85 -9.28 6.29
CA GLU A 72 9.76 -8.16 5.36
C GLU A 72 10.95 -7.20 5.47
N ARG A 73 11.09 -6.45 4.57
CA ARG A 73 11.35 -5.10 4.08
C ARG A 73 12.54 -4.38 4.68
N HIS A 74 12.71 -4.37 6.00
CA HIS A 74 13.65 -3.45 6.64
C HIS A 74 14.79 -4.14 7.39
N ASN A 75 14.88 -5.44 7.32
CA ASN A 75 15.94 -6.22 7.96
C ASN A 75 17.18 -6.44 7.08
N LYS A 76 17.10 -6.01 5.80
CA LYS A 76 18.18 -6.12 4.81
C LYS A 76 18.35 -4.78 4.11
N LEU A 77 18.97 -3.85 4.80
CA LEU A 77 19.23 -2.51 4.29
C LEU A 77 20.70 -2.32 3.95
N GLY A 78 21.01 -1.20 3.30
CA GLY A 78 22.36 -0.81 2.94
C GLY A 78 22.91 -1.53 1.70
N LYS A 79 24.12 -1.18 1.30
CA LYS A 79 24.75 -1.67 0.07
C LYS A 79 24.87 -3.19 0.04
N ASN A 80 25.23 -3.79 1.17
CA ASN A 80 25.49 -5.23 1.29
C ASN A 80 24.30 -6.01 1.91
N LYS A 81 23.12 -5.40 2.10
CA LYS A 81 21.91 -6.01 2.68
C LYS A 81 22.08 -6.54 4.10
N ASN A 82 23.04 -6.04 4.85
CA ASN A 82 23.36 -6.44 6.20
C ASN A 82 23.18 -5.32 7.24
N GLU A 83 22.72 -4.15 6.78
CA GLU A 83 22.47 -3.02 7.66
C GLU A 83 21.06 -3.04 8.22
N TYR A 84 20.90 -2.42 9.38
CA TYR A 84 19.64 -2.23 10.07
C TYR A 84 19.59 -0.86 10.73
N TYR A 85 18.44 -0.47 11.25
CA TYR A 85 18.30 0.70 12.09
C TYR A 85 17.67 0.35 13.43
N LYS A 86 18.02 1.14 14.45
CA LYS A 86 17.46 1.06 15.80
C LYS A 86 17.19 2.46 16.32
N VAL A 87 16.00 2.69 16.85
CA VAL A 87 15.59 3.96 17.45
C VAL A 87 15.55 3.82 18.98
N ASN A 88 16.12 4.78 19.69
CA ASN A 88 16.14 4.75 21.14
C ASN A 88 14.74 5.04 21.70
N LYS A 89 14.13 4.03 22.33
CA LYS A 89 12.77 4.10 22.86
C LYS A 89 12.63 5.09 24.02
N ARG A 90 13.62 5.17 24.93
CA ARG A 90 13.60 6.11 26.04
C ARG A 90 13.63 7.57 25.54
N LYS A 91 14.51 7.87 24.58
CA LYS A 91 14.56 9.19 23.94
C LYS A 91 13.24 9.51 23.24
N PHE A 92 12.63 8.54 22.56
CA PHE A 92 11.33 8.70 21.92
C PHE A 92 10.23 9.09 22.93
N ILE A 93 10.12 8.37 24.06
CA ILE A 93 9.14 8.68 25.12
C ILE A 93 9.38 10.10 25.66
N ASN A 94 10.62 10.45 25.97
CA ASN A 94 10.98 11.77 26.49
C ASN A 94 10.67 12.90 25.50
N TYR A 95 10.95 12.73 24.22
CA TYR A 95 10.60 13.71 23.19
C TYR A 95 9.08 13.83 23.01
N TYR A 96 8.37 12.71 23.02
CA TYR A 96 6.92 12.73 22.92
C TYR A 96 6.29 13.49 24.13
N LYS A 97 6.74 13.21 25.35
CA LYS A 97 6.29 13.93 26.55
C LYS A 97 6.49 15.46 26.42
N LYS A 98 7.69 15.89 26.01
CA LYS A 98 7.99 17.32 25.80
C LYS A 98 7.07 17.95 24.75
N LEU A 99 6.89 17.31 23.59
CA LEU A 99 6.01 17.78 22.54
C LEU A 99 4.54 17.79 22.97
N SER A 100 4.15 16.91 23.87
CA SER A 100 2.82 16.81 24.43
C SER A 100 2.52 17.99 25.35
N GLN A 101 3.42 18.39 26.19
CA GLN A 101 3.26 19.48 27.15
C GLN A 101 3.13 20.86 26.47
N THR A 102 3.83 21.09 25.36
CA THR A 102 3.84 22.39 24.65
C THR A 102 2.57 22.68 23.87
N ASN A 103 1.67 21.71 23.68
CA ASN A 103 0.51 21.83 22.79
C ASN A 103 -0.84 21.43 23.44
N VAL A 104 -1.02 21.65 24.74
CA VAL A 104 -2.18 21.16 25.52
C VAL A 104 -3.54 21.47 24.89
N LYS A 105 -3.76 22.61 24.28
CA LYS A 105 -5.02 22.96 23.57
C LYS A 105 -5.24 22.19 22.24
N LYS A 106 -4.24 21.51 21.69
CA LYS A 106 -4.33 20.76 20.42
C LYS A 106 -4.58 19.26 20.58
N TYR A 107 -4.64 18.74 21.81
CA TYR A 107 -4.75 17.29 22.07
C TYR A 107 -6.15 16.68 21.84
N SER A 108 -7.16 17.47 21.52
CA SER A 108 -8.49 16.94 21.18
C SER A 108 -8.52 16.16 19.85
N ASN A 109 -7.47 16.28 19.02
CA ASN A 109 -7.44 15.70 17.68
C ASN A 109 -6.36 14.60 17.57
N LYS A 110 -6.78 13.39 17.20
CA LYS A 110 -5.92 12.19 17.06
C LYS A 110 -4.81 12.37 16.04
N ILE A 111 -5.01 13.20 15.02
CA ILE A 111 -3.96 13.51 14.03
C ILE A 111 -2.83 14.33 14.68
N ASN A 112 -3.13 15.22 15.60
CA ASN A 112 -2.09 15.95 16.33
C ASN A 112 -1.27 15.02 17.24
N ILE A 113 -1.93 14.02 17.85
CA ILE A 113 -1.23 12.97 18.61
C ILE A 113 -0.28 12.19 17.69
N LEU A 114 -0.75 11.77 16.50
CA LEU A 114 0.09 11.09 15.51
C LEU A 114 1.24 11.99 15.03
N GLU A 115 0.98 13.25 14.76
CA GLU A 115 2.00 14.21 14.38
C GLU A 115 3.11 14.30 15.44
N ASN A 116 2.75 14.38 16.71
CA ASN A 116 3.71 14.44 17.80
C ASN A 116 4.46 13.11 18.00
N LEU A 117 3.79 11.96 17.84
CA LEU A 117 4.45 10.66 17.82
C LEU A 117 5.49 10.56 16.70
N TYR A 118 5.16 11.02 15.50
CA TYR A 118 6.08 11.02 14.37
C TYR A 118 7.24 12.01 14.58
N LYS A 119 6.97 13.21 15.11
CA LYS A 119 8.02 14.18 15.47
C LYS A 119 8.96 13.63 16.53
N ALA A 120 8.43 13.02 17.59
CA ALA A 120 9.23 12.37 18.63
C ALA A 120 10.10 11.26 18.06
N TYR A 121 9.57 10.48 17.11
CA TYR A 121 10.32 9.45 16.40
C TYR A 121 11.47 10.05 15.57
N TYR A 122 11.25 11.17 14.86
CA TYR A 122 12.30 11.89 14.14
C TYR A 122 13.40 12.37 15.06
N LEU A 123 13.03 13.05 16.15
CA LEU A 123 14.01 13.54 17.14
C LEU A 123 14.81 12.39 17.78
N ALA A 124 14.15 11.29 18.15
CA ALA A 124 14.82 10.09 18.65
C ALA A 124 15.76 9.43 17.63
N SER A 125 15.50 9.68 16.35
CA SER A 125 16.28 9.22 15.20
C SER A 125 17.32 10.23 14.71
N LYS A 126 17.51 11.35 15.43
CA LYS A 126 18.39 12.46 15.07
C LYS A 126 18.03 13.12 13.73
N ARG A 127 16.76 13.12 13.34
CA ARG A 127 16.25 13.77 12.12
C ARG A 127 15.65 15.13 12.43
N PRO A 128 15.84 16.16 11.56
CA PRO A 128 15.33 17.50 11.80
C PRO A 128 13.79 17.58 11.62
N ILE A 129 13.13 18.47 12.39
CA ILE A 129 11.68 18.71 12.32
C ILE A 129 11.30 20.14 11.93
N LYS A 130 12.30 21.03 11.65
CA LYS A 130 12.05 22.48 11.50
C LYS A 130 11.31 22.89 10.21
N LYS A 131 11.45 22.14 9.12
CA LYS A 131 10.93 22.51 7.79
C LYS A 131 9.73 21.68 7.33
N LEU A 132 9.09 20.96 8.23
CA LEU A 132 8.03 20.04 7.90
C LEU A 132 6.78 20.76 7.36
N LYS A 133 6.30 20.35 6.20
CA LYS A 133 5.11 20.87 5.51
C LYS A 133 3.98 19.83 5.42
N ALA A 134 4.34 18.55 5.36
CA ALA A 134 3.38 17.46 5.24
C ALA A 134 3.69 16.30 6.19
N ILE A 135 2.65 15.57 6.60
CA ILE A 135 2.76 14.27 7.26
C ILE A 135 2.25 13.18 6.33
N LEU A 136 3.04 12.12 6.14
CA LEU A 136 2.64 10.95 5.36
C LEU A 136 2.24 9.80 6.30
N ILE A 137 0.99 9.38 6.22
CA ILE A 137 0.43 8.24 6.95
C ILE A 137 0.24 7.09 5.97
N HIS A 138 1.04 6.03 6.08
CA HIS A 138 0.94 4.87 5.21
C HIS A 138 -0.01 3.82 5.79
N THR A 139 -1.24 3.78 5.30
CA THR A 139 -2.27 2.81 5.73
C THR A 139 -2.23 1.51 4.94
N HIS A 140 -1.62 1.51 3.77
CA HIS A 140 -1.44 0.38 2.86
C HIS A 140 -2.72 -0.15 2.20
N THR A 141 -3.83 -0.30 2.93
CA THR A 141 -5.09 -0.80 2.37
C THR A 141 -6.21 0.23 2.43
N VAL A 142 -7.16 0.11 1.50
CA VAL A 142 -8.37 0.94 1.48
C VAL A 142 -9.15 0.80 2.77
N GLU A 143 -9.24 -0.42 3.32
CA GLU A 143 -9.94 -0.69 4.57
C GLU A 143 -9.33 0.06 5.76
N TYR A 144 -8.01 0.09 5.89
CA TYR A 144 -7.36 0.86 6.96
C TYR A 144 -7.53 2.36 6.75
N THR A 145 -7.57 2.82 5.51
CA THR A 145 -7.86 4.22 5.18
C THR A 145 -9.28 4.60 5.60
N GLU A 146 -10.28 3.77 5.28
CA GLU A 146 -11.66 3.97 5.73
C GLU A 146 -11.76 4.01 7.27
N LYS A 147 -11.08 3.10 7.96
CA LYS A 147 -11.02 3.08 9.43
C LYS A 147 -10.37 4.33 10.00
N LEU A 148 -9.31 4.84 9.37
CA LEU A 148 -8.66 6.09 9.78
C LEU A 148 -9.63 7.27 9.70
N PHE A 149 -10.36 7.42 8.60
CA PHE A 149 -11.33 8.51 8.43
C PHE A 149 -12.57 8.39 9.31
N LYS A 150 -12.98 7.16 9.67
CA LYS A 150 -14.02 6.95 10.70
C LYS A 150 -13.55 7.31 12.11
N LEU A 151 -12.25 7.17 12.38
CA LEU A 151 -11.68 7.49 13.68
C LEU A 151 -11.53 8.99 13.89
N GLU A 152 -11.24 9.73 12.83
CA GLU A 152 -10.99 11.17 12.85
C GLU A 152 -11.42 11.83 11.55
N ASN A 153 -12.16 12.93 11.66
CA ASN A 153 -12.53 13.75 10.48
C ASN A 153 -11.37 14.65 10.06
N ILE A 154 -10.48 14.11 9.24
CA ILE A 154 -9.29 14.83 8.75
C ILE A 154 -9.69 15.73 7.59
N LYS A 155 -9.88 17.03 7.84
CA LYS A 155 -10.37 18.00 6.83
C LYS A 155 -9.38 18.19 5.67
N ASN A 156 -8.13 18.56 5.94
CA ASN A 156 -7.11 18.88 4.93
C ASN A 156 -6.25 17.66 4.60
N CYS A 157 -6.85 16.68 3.94
CA CYS A 157 -6.20 15.41 3.61
C CYS A 157 -6.29 15.11 2.13
N THR A 158 -5.18 14.61 1.57
CA THR A 158 -5.15 14.01 0.24
C THR A 158 -4.79 12.53 0.35
N ILE A 159 -5.55 11.69 -0.33
CA ILE A 159 -5.25 10.27 -0.47
C ILE A 159 -4.30 10.07 -1.66
N ILE A 160 -3.14 9.52 -1.41
CA ILE A 160 -2.17 9.10 -2.45
C ILE A 160 -2.38 7.62 -2.70
N HIS A 161 -2.96 7.28 -3.84
CA HIS A 161 -3.21 5.89 -4.22
C HIS A 161 -2.14 5.40 -5.19
N THR A 162 -1.22 4.58 -4.70
CA THR A 162 -0.30 3.89 -5.61
C THR A 162 -1.00 2.69 -6.22
N MET A 163 -1.00 2.63 -7.55
CA MET A 163 -1.62 1.55 -8.27
C MET A 163 -0.71 1.01 -9.37
N ARG A 164 -1.03 -0.16 -9.82
CA ARG A 164 -0.43 -0.89 -10.91
C ARG A 164 -1.51 -1.27 -11.91
N HIS A 165 -1.13 -1.62 -13.13
CA HIS A 165 -2.09 -2.15 -14.09
C HIS A 165 -2.94 -3.24 -13.42
N PRO A 166 -4.30 -3.15 -13.46
CA PRO A 166 -5.17 -3.97 -12.62
C PRO A 166 -4.93 -5.48 -12.75
N ILE A 167 -4.76 -5.98 -13.98
CA ILE A 167 -4.46 -7.41 -14.22
C ILE A 167 -3.16 -7.82 -13.53
N ASN A 168 -2.13 -6.99 -13.58
CA ASN A 168 -0.86 -7.24 -12.91
C ASN A 168 -0.99 -7.12 -11.37
N ALA A 169 -1.87 -6.24 -10.89
CA ALA A 169 -2.15 -6.09 -9.47
C ALA A 169 -2.83 -7.34 -8.88
N ILE A 170 -3.71 -7.98 -9.64
CA ILE A 170 -4.36 -9.24 -9.26
C ILE A 170 -3.37 -10.41 -9.36
N CYS A 171 -2.66 -10.51 -10.48
CA CYS A 171 -1.77 -11.64 -10.76
C CYS A 171 -0.59 -11.75 -9.78
N SER A 172 0.03 -10.63 -9.46
CA SER A 172 1.27 -10.60 -8.68
C SER A 172 1.14 -11.19 -7.27
N PRO A 173 0.14 -10.87 -6.44
CA PRO A 173 -0.02 -11.50 -5.14
C PRO A 173 -0.32 -13.00 -5.24
N ILE A 174 -1.20 -13.41 -6.16
CA ILE A 174 -1.56 -14.82 -6.36
C ILE A 174 -0.31 -15.65 -6.72
N PHE A 175 0.43 -15.19 -7.73
CA PHE A 175 1.65 -15.87 -8.17
C PHE A 175 2.68 -15.96 -7.05
N ASN A 176 2.88 -14.89 -6.30
CA ASN A 176 3.87 -14.86 -5.23
C ASN A 176 3.48 -15.76 -4.06
N TRP A 177 2.21 -15.77 -3.67
CA TRP A 177 1.74 -16.65 -2.61
C TRP A 177 1.85 -18.13 -3.00
N LEU A 178 1.39 -18.48 -4.19
CA LEU A 178 1.46 -19.86 -4.68
C LEU A 178 2.91 -20.36 -4.87
N LYS A 179 3.82 -19.49 -5.37
CA LYS A 179 5.18 -19.89 -5.67
C LYS A 179 6.12 -19.86 -4.46
N PHE A 180 6.08 -18.79 -3.66
CA PHE A 180 7.11 -18.51 -2.66
C PHE A 180 6.74 -18.93 -1.24
N ARG A 181 5.46 -19.08 -0.96
CA ARG A 181 4.98 -19.50 0.36
C ARG A 181 4.36 -20.91 0.34
N GLY A 182 4.57 -21.65 -0.74
CA GLY A 182 3.99 -22.99 -0.90
C GLY A 182 2.46 -23.01 -0.82
N GLY A 183 1.81 -21.86 -0.96
CA GLY A 183 0.36 -21.72 -0.83
C GLY A 183 -0.17 -21.87 0.61
N MET A 184 0.69 -22.12 1.60
CA MET A 184 0.28 -22.53 2.96
C MET A 184 -0.71 -21.58 3.67
N ASN A 185 -0.76 -20.30 3.27
CA ASN A 185 -1.63 -19.31 3.90
C ASN A 185 -2.37 -18.44 2.86
N PHE A 186 -2.75 -19.03 1.73
CA PHE A 186 -3.51 -18.34 0.70
C PHE A 186 -4.76 -19.15 0.36
N PHE A 187 -5.90 -18.66 0.82
CA PHE A 187 -7.19 -19.34 0.80
C PHE A 187 -8.21 -18.54 -0.04
N PRO A 188 -9.42 -19.06 -0.30
CA PRO A 188 -10.45 -18.37 -1.08
C PRO A 188 -10.72 -16.94 -0.62
N LYS A 189 -10.72 -16.69 0.70
CA LYS A 189 -10.87 -15.36 1.27
C LYS A 189 -9.77 -14.39 0.80
N ASP A 190 -8.53 -14.85 0.75
CA ASP A 190 -7.39 -14.00 0.39
C ASP A 190 -7.41 -13.66 -1.10
N LEU A 191 -7.80 -14.62 -1.95
CA LEU A 191 -8.01 -14.38 -3.37
C LEU A 191 -9.10 -13.33 -3.58
N TYR A 192 -10.27 -13.53 -2.95
CA TYR A 192 -11.37 -12.57 -3.04
C TYR A 192 -10.93 -11.17 -2.60
N PHE A 193 -10.22 -11.05 -1.49
CA PHE A 193 -9.70 -9.78 -1.00
C PHE A 193 -8.75 -9.10 -2.02
N GLN A 194 -7.87 -9.85 -2.67
CA GLN A 194 -6.99 -9.30 -3.71
C GLN A 194 -7.76 -8.82 -4.93
N LEU A 195 -8.80 -9.55 -5.34
CA LEU A 195 -9.68 -9.14 -6.42
C LEU A 195 -10.44 -7.86 -6.05
N ASP A 196 -11.09 -7.82 -4.89
CA ASP A 196 -11.81 -6.65 -4.41
C ASP A 196 -10.92 -5.41 -4.32
N LEU A 197 -9.73 -5.56 -3.75
CA LEU A 197 -8.79 -4.45 -3.59
C LEU A 197 -8.31 -3.89 -4.94
N ALA A 198 -7.96 -4.77 -5.88
CA ALA A 198 -7.45 -4.35 -7.19
C ALA A 198 -8.54 -3.73 -8.08
N ILE A 199 -9.78 -4.16 -7.92
CA ILE A 199 -10.91 -3.80 -8.79
C ILE A 199 -11.71 -2.65 -8.17
N MET A 200 -12.09 -2.76 -6.91
CA MET A 200 -12.96 -1.82 -6.22
C MET A 200 -12.22 -0.79 -5.37
N GLY A 201 -10.93 -1.01 -5.11
CA GLY A 201 -10.16 -0.16 -4.20
C GLY A 201 -10.21 1.32 -4.57
N LEU A 202 -9.92 1.66 -5.82
CA LEU A 202 -9.95 3.05 -6.29
C LEU A 202 -11.36 3.65 -6.20
N LYS A 203 -12.39 2.91 -6.58
CA LYS A 203 -13.78 3.35 -6.47
C LYS A 203 -14.20 3.64 -5.04
N ARG A 204 -13.79 2.78 -4.08
CA ARG A 204 -14.05 3.01 -2.64
C ARG A 204 -13.36 4.27 -2.15
N LEU A 205 -12.12 4.53 -2.56
CA LEU A 205 -11.40 5.76 -2.21
C LEU A 205 -12.09 7.02 -2.75
N CYS A 206 -12.54 6.98 -4.01
CA CYS A 206 -13.28 8.10 -4.61
C CYS A 206 -14.59 8.42 -3.90
N LYS A 207 -15.21 7.43 -3.24
CA LYS A 207 -16.44 7.61 -2.46
C LYS A 207 -16.21 8.24 -1.07
N MET A 208 -14.98 8.37 -0.63
CA MET A 208 -14.68 8.93 0.71
C MET A 208 -14.80 10.46 0.80
N ASN A 209 -15.24 11.11 -0.28
CA ASN A 209 -15.37 12.58 -0.37
C ASN A 209 -14.07 13.30 0.05
N ARG A 210 -12.94 12.81 -0.45
CA ARG A 210 -11.59 13.36 -0.25
C ARG A 210 -10.88 13.47 -1.59
N GLU A 211 -9.91 14.40 -1.65
CA GLU A 211 -9.03 14.46 -2.82
C GLU A 211 -8.23 13.15 -2.95
N VAL A 212 -8.32 12.50 -4.10
CA VAL A 212 -7.53 11.31 -4.44
C VAL A 212 -6.58 11.64 -5.58
N LYS A 213 -5.31 11.32 -5.41
CA LYS A 213 -4.30 11.39 -6.47
C LYS A 213 -3.73 9.98 -6.71
N VAL A 214 -3.58 9.61 -7.96
CA VAL A 214 -3.04 8.30 -8.35
C VAL A 214 -1.57 8.42 -8.70
N ILE A 215 -0.77 7.46 -8.30
CA ILE A 215 0.62 7.27 -8.73
C ILE A 215 0.75 5.88 -9.34
N LEU A 216 1.16 5.80 -10.60
CA LEU A 216 1.34 4.54 -11.30
C LEU A 216 2.71 3.95 -10.98
N LEU A 217 2.76 2.68 -10.56
CA LEU A 217 4.01 1.98 -10.29
C LEU A 217 4.90 1.92 -11.54
N GLU A 218 4.31 1.73 -12.71
CA GLU A 218 5.01 1.71 -13.98
C GLU A 218 5.72 3.03 -14.26
N ASN A 219 5.09 4.17 -13.92
CA ASN A 219 5.72 5.49 -14.04
C ASN A 219 6.79 5.72 -12.97
N LEU A 220 6.57 5.24 -11.74
CA LEU A 220 7.60 5.28 -10.69
C LEU A 220 8.86 4.49 -11.06
N ILE A 221 8.74 3.44 -11.86
CA ILE A 221 9.88 2.65 -12.34
C ILE A 221 10.55 3.33 -13.52
N ASN A 222 9.77 3.73 -14.53
CA ASN A 222 10.30 4.16 -15.83
C ASN A 222 10.53 5.68 -15.93
N LYS A 223 9.77 6.49 -15.17
CA LYS A 223 9.77 7.96 -15.23
C LYS A 223 9.85 8.58 -13.84
N LYS A 224 10.63 7.97 -12.95
CA LYS A 224 10.71 8.30 -11.53
C LYS A 224 10.88 9.79 -11.25
N GLU A 225 11.86 10.43 -11.90
CA GLU A 225 12.17 11.84 -11.67
C GLU A 225 10.98 12.73 -12.00
N MET A 226 10.32 12.49 -13.13
CA MET A 226 9.15 13.25 -13.55
C MET A 226 8.02 13.11 -12.49
N VAL A 227 7.74 11.88 -12.05
CA VAL A 227 6.70 11.64 -11.01
C VAL A 227 7.04 12.36 -9.71
N MET A 228 8.30 12.34 -9.27
CA MET A 228 8.70 12.96 -8.01
C MET A 228 8.71 14.49 -8.11
N ARG A 229 9.08 15.06 -9.27
CA ARG A 229 8.98 16.51 -9.51
C ARG A 229 7.52 16.97 -9.52
N ASP A 230 6.63 16.27 -10.20
CA ASP A 230 5.20 16.57 -10.23
C ASP A 230 4.57 16.44 -8.83
N PHE A 231 4.94 15.40 -8.08
CA PHE A 231 4.53 15.25 -6.69
C PHE A 231 4.94 16.45 -5.84
N CYS A 232 6.20 16.87 -5.93
CA CYS A 232 6.69 18.03 -5.19
C CYS A 232 5.97 19.32 -5.61
N LYS A 233 5.72 19.53 -6.89
CA LYS A 233 4.98 20.70 -7.41
C LYS A 233 3.56 20.76 -6.85
N ILE A 234 2.82 19.65 -6.89
CA ILE A 234 1.43 19.55 -6.40
C ILE A 234 1.35 19.88 -4.91
N TYR A 235 2.31 19.40 -4.11
CA TYR A 235 2.30 19.57 -2.66
C TYR A 235 3.15 20.74 -2.15
N LYS A 236 3.69 21.57 -3.07
CA LYS A 236 4.56 22.72 -2.77
C LYS A 236 5.76 22.32 -1.91
N LEU A 237 6.35 21.17 -2.23
CA LEU A 237 7.56 20.64 -1.60
C LEU A 237 8.79 20.93 -2.47
N LYS A 238 9.96 21.02 -1.83
CA LYS A 238 11.22 21.19 -2.54
C LYS A 238 11.68 19.84 -3.10
N TYR A 239 11.83 19.73 -4.42
CA TYR A 239 12.39 18.52 -5.02
C TYR A 239 13.84 18.27 -4.56
N SER A 240 14.19 17.02 -4.31
CA SER A 240 15.54 16.57 -3.98
C SER A 240 15.93 15.34 -4.80
N LYS A 241 17.17 15.27 -5.27
CA LYS A 241 17.71 14.10 -5.97
C LYS A 241 17.72 12.83 -5.10
N SER A 242 17.70 12.97 -3.76
CA SER A 242 17.56 11.83 -2.85
C SER A 242 16.28 11.03 -3.10
N MET A 243 15.21 11.68 -3.59
CA MET A 243 13.94 11.04 -3.94
C MET A 243 14.03 10.07 -5.13
N LEU A 244 15.18 9.97 -5.79
CA LEU A 244 15.42 8.98 -6.86
C LEU A 244 15.93 7.63 -6.33
N LYS A 245 16.35 7.60 -5.06
CA LYS A 245 16.86 6.40 -4.39
C LYS A 245 15.88 5.96 -3.31
N SER A 246 15.40 4.72 -3.39
CA SER A 246 14.55 4.18 -2.33
C SER A 246 15.41 3.77 -1.14
N THR A 247 15.15 4.42 -0.01
CA THR A 247 15.87 4.19 1.25
C THR A 247 14.91 4.03 2.42
N TYR A 248 15.41 3.45 3.51
CA TYR A 248 14.80 3.55 4.83
C TYR A 248 15.90 3.90 5.84
N PHE A 249 15.69 4.97 6.59
CA PHE A 249 16.71 5.51 7.46
C PHE A 249 17.99 5.94 6.73
N GLY A 250 17.87 6.44 5.51
CA GLY A 250 19.00 6.79 4.65
C GLY A 250 19.77 5.60 4.10
N LYS A 251 19.39 4.36 4.46
CA LYS A 251 20.02 3.12 3.99
C LYS A 251 19.28 2.58 2.79
N GLN A 252 20.03 2.10 1.79
CA GLN A 252 19.44 1.54 0.57
C GLN A 252 18.43 0.44 0.92
N TRP A 253 17.23 0.54 0.32
CA TRP A 253 16.19 -0.47 0.45
C TRP A 253 16.13 -1.37 -0.80
N TRP A 254 16.06 -2.66 -0.56
CA TRP A 254 16.09 -3.67 -1.61
C TRP A 254 14.72 -4.28 -1.93
N GLY A 255 13.67 -3.74 -1.35
CA GLY A 255 12.32 -4.29 -1.43
C GLY A 255 12.06 -5.37 -0.38
N ASP A 256 10.82 -5.85 -0.33
CA ASP A 256 10.44 -7.01 0.47
C ASP A 256 11.02 -8.31 -0.13
N GLN A 257 10.91 -9.43 0.59
CA GLN A 257 11.38 -10.74 0.12
C GLN A 257 10.75 -11.16 -1.22
N ILE A 258 9.56 -10.65 -1.50
CA ILE A 258 8.79 -10.96 -2.70
C ILE A 258 9.19 -10.03 -3.86
N SER A 259 9.41 -8.73 -3.58
CA SER A 259 9.71 -7.68 -4.57
C SER A 259 11.20 -7.40 -4.72
N GLY A 260 12.00 -7.63 -3.70
CA GLY A 260 13.40 -7.20 -3.59
C GLY A 260 14.36 -7.77 -4.61
N ARG A 261 13.89 -8.69 -5.43
CA ARG A 261 14.67 -9.22 -6.57
C ARG A 261 14.81 -8.22 -7.71
N TRP A 262 14.10 -7.06 -7.66
CA TRP A 262 13.93 -6.15 -8.79
C TRP A 262 14.49 -4.76 -8.54
N ILE A 263 14.57 -4.34 -7.29
CA ILE A 263 15.09 -3.03 -6.92
C ILE A 263 16.61 -3.09 -7.05
N GLY A 264 17.16 -2.35 -8.00
CA GLY A 264 18.60 -2.28 -8.25
C GLY A 264 19.18 -3.24 -9.31
N LYS A 265 18.38 -4.09 -9.93
CA LYS A 265 18.80 -4.84 -11.13
C LYS A 265 18.29 -4.10 -12.38
N LYS A 266 19.15 -3.98 -13.42
CA LYS A 266 18.69 -3.60 -14.76
C LYS A 266 17.58 -4.58 -15.16
N VAL A 267 16.39 -4.04 -15.37
CA VAL A 267 15.20 -4.85 -15.63
C VAL A 267 15.21 -5.30 -17.10
N HIS A 268 16.16 -6.16 -17.45
CA HIS A 268 16.07 -6.91 -18.69
C HIS A 268 14.98 -7.96 -18.52
N ASN A 269 13.93 -7.95 -19.35
CA ASN A 269 12.82 -8.90 -19.41
C ASN A 269 11.70 -8.83 -18.33
N VAL A 270 11.31 -7.63 -17.88
CA VAL A 270 10.07 -7.49 -17.05
C VAL A 270 8.85 -7.99 -17.81
N GLU A 271 8.77 -7.68 -19.09
CA GLU A 271 7.61 -8.01 -19.93
C GLU A 271 7.45 -9.51 -20.10
N ASN A 272 8.51 -10.23 -20.45
CA ASN A 272 8.48 -11.69 -20.60
C ASN A 272 8.11 -12.40 -19.30
N ARG A 273 8.58 -11.89 -18.16
CA ARG A 273 8.21 -12.47 -16.88
C ARG A 273 6.77 -12.15 -16.48
N GLN A 274 6.29 -10.94 -16.76
CA GLN A 274 4.89 -10.61 -16.53
C GLN A 274 3.98 -11.52 -17.34
N ASN A 275 4.30 -11.74 -18.61
CA ASN A 275 3.56 -12.64 -19.48
C ASN A 275 3.59 -14.09 -18.95
N LEU A 276 4.74 -14.57 -18.48
CA LEU A 276 4.86 -15.89 -17.87
C LEU A 276 4.02 -16.01 -16.58
N MET A 277 4.03 -15.00 -15.74
CA MET A 277 3.20 -14.97 -14.53
C MET A 277 1.71 -14.98 -14.86
N LEU A 278 1.29 -14.19 -15.85
CA LEU A 278 -0.10 -14.11 -16.30
C LEU A 278 -0.59 -15.49 -16.79
N LYS A 279 0.17 -16.15 -17.67
CA LYS A 279 -0.15 -17.50 -18.17
C LYS A 279 -0.25 -18.55 -17.06
N LYS A 280 0.52 -18.42 -15.97
CA LYS A 280 0.46 -19.34 -14.82
C LYS A 280 -0.79 -19.16 -13.97
N VAL A 281 -1.27 -17.94 -13.83
CA VAL A 281 -2.36 -17.57 -12.89
C VAL A 281 -3.72 -17.50 -13.59
N PHE A 282 -3.76 -17.17 -14.88
CA PHE A 282 -4.99 -16.93 -15.64
C PHE A 282 -5.03 -17.78 -16.91
N TYR A 283 -6.24 -18.19 -17.27
CA TYR A 283 -6.56 -18.60 -18.64
C TYR A 283 -6.70 -17.39 -19.54
N GLN A 284 -6.64 -17.59 -20.86
CA GLN A 284 -6.84 -16.51 -21.81
C GLN A 284 -8.22 -15.83 -21.63
N LYS A 285 -9.28 -16.62 -21.40
CA LYS A 285 -10.61 -16.12 -21.07
C LYS A 285 -10.64 -15.20 -19.84
N ASP A 286 -9.88 -15.53 -18.78
CA ASP A 286 -9.81 -14.73 -17.58
C ASP A 286 -9.18 -13.36 -17.88
N LEU A 287 -8.13 -13.34 -18.72
CA LEU A 287 -7.48 -12.10 -19.14
C LEU A 287 -8.41 -11.21 -19.96
N TYR A 288 -9.15 -11.79 -20.89
CA TYR A 288 -10.16 -11.05 -21.65
C TYR A 288 -11.22 -10.45 -20.73
N TYR A 289 -11.70 -11.24 -19.79
CA TYR A 289 -12.68 -10.81 -18.83
C TYR A 289 -12.19 -9.64 -17.97
N PHE A 290 -11.01 -9.79 -17.35
CA PHE A 290 -10.41 -8.71 -16.58
C PHE A 290 -10.11 -7.46 -17.42
N SER A 291 -9.69 -7.62 -18.67
CA SER A 291 -9.47 -6.50 -19.58
C SER A 291 -10.77 -5.72 -19.82
N THR A 292 -11.89 -6.41 -19.96
CA THR A 292 -13.21 -5.78 -20.16
C THR A 292 -13.62 -4.97 -18.93
N ILE A 293 -13.56 -5.56 -17.74
CA ILE A 293 -13.99 -4.88 -16.50
C ILE A 293 -13.05 -3.76 -16.07
N THR A 294 -11.78 -3.80 -16.45
CA THR A 294 -10.78 -2.77 -16.13
C THR A 294 -10.52 -1.81 -17.30
N LYS A 295 -11.29 -1.89 -18.37
CA LYS A 295 -11.11 -1.13 -19.61
C LYS A 295 -10.90 0.37 -19.34
N LYS A 296 -11.83 1.00 -18.62
CA LYS A 296 -11.79 2.44 -18.33
C LYS A 296 -10.51 2.86 -17.58
N ILE A 297 -10.07 2.06 -16.60
CA ILE A 297 -8.81 2.30 -15.87
C ILE A 297 -7.61 2.13 -16.79
N SER A 298 -7.63 1.09 -17.62
CA SER A 298 -6.53 0.78 -18.54
C SER A 298 -6.38 1.84 -19.65
N GLU A 299 -7.46 2.34 -20.20
CA GLU A 299 -7.44 3.40 -21.21
C GLU A 299 -6.93 4.72 -20.64
N ILE A 300 -7.45 5.15 -19.49
CA ILE A 300 -7.11 6.47 -18.91
C ILE A 300 -5.69 6.51 -18.34
N TYR A 301 -5.29 5.48 -17.62
CA TYR A 301 -4.00 5.53 -16.92
C TYR A 301 -2.86 4.85 -17.66
N PHE A 302 -3.13 3.85 -18.49
CA PHE A 302 -2.08 3.04 -19.09
C PHE A 302 -2.00 3.19 -20.62
N LYS A 303 -2.89 3.98 -21.22
CA LYS A 303 -2.92 4.24 -22.68
C LYS A 303 -2.82 2.96 -23.52
N LYS A 304 -3.22 1.82 -22.98
CA LYS A 304 -3.20 0.53 -23.70
C LYS A 304 -4.45 0.41 -24.54
N ASN A 305 -4.25 0.48 -25.88
CA ASN A 305 -5.28 0.35 -26.89
C ASN A 305 -5.76 -1.09 -27.05
N LYS A 306 -7.06 -1.20 -27.29
CA LYS A 306 -7.78 -2.21 -28.08
C LYS A 306 -7.38 -3.68 -27.86
N LEU A 307 -7.73 -4.23 -26.70
CA LEU A 307 -8.08 -5.65 -26.67
C LEU A 307 -9.51 -5.76 -27.23
N ASN A 308 -9.70 -6.63 -28.23
CA ASN A 308 -11.04 -6.92 -28.76
C ASN A 308 -11.91 -7.46 -27.62
N PHE A 309 -13.03 -6.81 -27.36
CA PHE A 309 -13.91 -7.12 -26.24
C PHE A 309 -15.00 -8.06 -26.67
N TYR A 310 -15.15 -9.18 -25.97
CA TYR A 310 -16.30 -10.09 -26.20
C TYR A 310 -17.60 -9.42 -25.72
N LYS A 311 -18.64 -9.48 -26.56
CA LYS A 311 -19.99 -8.97 -26.25
C LYS A 311 -20.73 -9.80 -25.19
N ASN A 312 -20.41 -11.09 -25.03
CA ASN A 312 -21.13 -12.00 -24.13
C ASN A 312 -20.58 -11.96 -22.71
N LYS A 313 -21.13 -11.07 -21.90
CA LYS A 313 -20.60 -10.70 -20.57
C LYS A 313 -21.00 -11.66 -19.44
N VAL A 314 -22.15 -12.32 -19.52
CA VAL A 314 -22.77 -13.03 -18.38
C VAL A 314 -22.16 -14.40 -18.15
N TYR A 315 -21.90 -15.17 -19.19
CA TYR A 315 -21.38 -16.55 -19.05
C TYR A 315 -20.00 -16.63 -18.40
N PHE A 316 -19.13 -15.67 -18.65
CA PHE A 316 -17.76 -15.69 -18.09
C PHE A 316 -17.74 -15.52 -16.56
N ASN A 317 -18.78 -14.90 -15.97
CA ASN A 317 -18.88 -14.72 -14.52
C ASN A 317 -19.12 -16.02 -13.76
N LEU A 318 -19.80 -16.98 -14.40
CA LEU A 318 -20.17 -18.24 -13.76
C LEU A 318 -19.06 -19.30 -13.86
N ILE A 319 -18.06 -19.11 -14.73
CA ILE A 319 -16.98 -20.07 -14.88
C ILE A 319 -15.87 -19.75 -13.87
N PRO A 320 -15.35 -20.74 -13.13
CA PRO A 320 -14.24 -20.51 -12.21
C PRO A 320 -13.00 -19.95 -12.92
N LEU A 321 -12.35 -18.99 -12.29
CA LEU A 321 -11.07 -18.46 -12.76
C LEU A 321 -9.97 -19.51 -12.53
N LYS A 322 -8.94 -19.54 -13.38
CA LYS A 322 -7.76 -20.40 -13.13
C LYS A 322 -7.18 -20.17 -11.75
N ALA A 323 -7.12 -18.91 -11.29
CA ALA A 323 -6.67 -18.55 -9.97
C ALA A 323 -7.51 -19.20 -8.86
N GLU A 324 -8.84 -19.27 -9.03
CA GLU A 324 -9.73 -19.94 -8.07
C GLU A 324 -9.42 -21.44 -8.00
N ILE A 325 -9.32 -22.11 -9.15
CA ILE A 325 -8.99 -23.54 -9.22
C ILE A 325 -7.65 -23.82 -8.53
N LEU A 326 -6.64 -22.98 -8.77
CA LEU A 326 -5.34 -23.11 -8.12
C LEU A 326 -5.43 -22.97 -6.60
N VAL A 327 -6.20 -21.99 -6.12
CA VAL A 327 -6.41 -21.76 -4.68
C VAL A 327 -7.22 -22.89 -4.05
N TRP A 328 -8.25 -23.41 -4.73
CA TRP A 328 -9.04 -24.55 -4.24
C TRP A 328 -8.16 -25.79 -4.11
N LYS A 329 -7.41 -26.15 -5.17
CA LYS A 329 -6.45 -27.28 -5.10
C LYS A 329 -5.48 -27.15 -3.93
N ASN A 330 -4.97 -25.94 -3.70
CA ASN A 330 -4.10 -25.66 -2.57
C ASN A 330 -4.84 -25.80 -1.22
N THR A 331 -6.08 -25.33 -1.12
CA THR A 331 -6.90 -25.43 0.09
C THR A 331 -7.19 -26.89 0.46
N PHE A 332 -7.54 -27.72 -0.53
CA PHE A 332 -7.74 -29.16 -0.35
C PHE A 332 -6.44 -29.87 0.07
N LYS A 333 -5.30 -29.53 -0.58
CA LYS A 333 -3.99 -30.09 -0.22
C LYS A 333 -3.64 -29.88 1.25
N HIS A 334 -3.99 -28.73 1.82
CA HIS A 334 -3.70 -28.38 3.22
C HIS A 334 -4.78 -28.85 4.20
N LYS A 335 -5.82 -29.58 3.73
CA LYS A 335 -6.90 -30.19 4.55
C LYS A 335 -7.54 -29.24 5.58
N LYS A 336 -7.61 -27.95 5.28
CA LYS A 336 -8.20 -26.93 6.18
C LYS A 336 -9.70 -26.84 5.98
N ILE A 337 -10.48 -27.67 6.68
CA ILE A 337 -11.94 -27.83 6.58
C ILE A 337 -12.67 -26.49 6.53
N LYS A 338 -12.39 -25.57 7.46
CA LYS A 338 -13.00 -24.24 7.49
C LYS A 338 -12.84 -23.47 6.16
N HIS A 339 -11.68 -23.58 5.51
CA HIS A 339 -11.42 -22.90 4.26
C HIS A 339 -12.01 -23.64 3.07
N ILE A 340 -12.12 -24.98 3.13
CA ILE A 340 -12.83 -25.77 2.13
C ILE A 340 -14.32 -25.39 2.11
N LEU A 341 -14.97 -25.36 3.27
CA LEU A 341 -16.36 -24.96 3.40
C LEU A 341 -16.62 -23.50 2.98
N SER A 342 -15.60 -22.65 2.97
CA SER A 342 -15.71 -21.27 2.52
C SER A 342 -15.63 -21.09 1.01
N ILE A 343 -15.27 -22.12 0.22
CA ILE A 343 -15.12 -22.05 -1.25
C ILE A 343 -16.40 -21.54 -1.93
N PRO A 344 -17.59 -22.15 -1.72
CA PRO A 344 -18.82 -21.70 -2.39
C PRO A 344 -19.15 -20.24 -2.06
N TYR A 345 -19.01 -19.85 -0.80
CA TYR A 345 -19.28 -18.50 -0.34
C TYR A 345 -18.40 -17.45 -1.06
N PHE A 346 -17.09 -17.65 -1.15
CA PHE A 346 -16.20 -16.69 -1.82
C PHE A 346 -16.33 -16.76 -3.33
N TYR A 347 -16.70 -17.89 -3.90
CA TYR A 347 -17.05 -18.02 -5.31
C TYR A 347 -18.25 -17.14 -5.69
N ILE A 348 -19.35 -17.25 -4.93
CA ILE A 348 -20.54 -16.41 -5.13
C ILE A 348 -20.20 -14.94 -4.94
N LYS A 349 -19.45 -14.60 -3.88
CA LYS A 349 -19.01 -13.23 -3.65
C LYS A 349 -18.18 -12.66 -4.79
N ARG A 350 -17.35 -13.48 -5.45
CA ARG A 350 -16.58 -13.04 -6.62
C ARG A 350 -17.51 -12.75 -7.79
N ILE A 351 -18.50 -13.60 -8.06
CA ILE A 351 -19.52 -13.37 -9.10
C ILE A 351 -20.21 -12.03 -8.84
N MET A 352 -20.68 -11.80 -7.63
CA MET A 352 -21.32 -10.53 -7.24
C MET A 352 -20.40 -9.32 -7.38
N LEU A 353 -19.13 -9.44 -7.00
CA LEU A 353 -18.13 -8.40 -7.12
C LEU A 353 -17.96 -7.97 -8.58
N LEU A 354 -17.79 -8.94 -9.45
CA LEU A 354 -17.55 -8.71 -10.86
C LEU A 354 -18.77 -8.12 -11.56
N ASN A 355 -19.98 -8.52 -11.19
CA ASN A 355 -21.23 -7.94 -11.70
C ASN A 355 -21.40 -6.46 -11.30
N LYS A 356 -21.01 -6.08 -10.09
CA LYS A 356 -21.07 -4.67 -9.62
C LYS A 356 -20.21 -3.70 -10.45
N LEU A 357 -19.24 -4.20 -11.18
CA LEU A 357 -18.35 -3.37 -12.00
C LEU A 357 -18.98 -2.89 -13.29
N PHE A 358 -19.92 -3.64 -13.86
CA PHE A 358 -20.59 -3.26 -15.09
C PHE A 358 -21.58 -2.10 -14.94
N ILE A 359 -21.98 -1.78 -13.69
CA ILE A 359 -23.14 -0.91 -13.41
C ILE A 359 -22.74 0.54 -13.06
N ASN A 360 -21.44 0.86 -12.85
CA ASN A 360 -21.11 2.12 -12.21
C ASN A 360 -20.11 3.00 -12.96
N ASN A 361 -20.58 4.18 -13.36
CA ASN A 361 -19.73 5.30 -13.77
C ASN A 361 -19.26 6.08 -12.54
N TYR A 362 -17.93 6.25 -12.37
CA TYR A 362 -17.33 7.19 -11.43
C TYR A 362 -16.21 7.96 -12.12
N LYS A 363 -16.02 9.21 -11.68
CA LYS A 363 -14.93 10.06 -12.19
C LYS A 363 -13.61 9.52 -11.69
N LEU A 364 -12.71 9.22 -12.61
CA LEU A 364 -11.36 8.77 -12.24
C LEU A 364 -10.52 9.95 -11.77
N PRO A 365 -9.74 9.80 -10.68
CA PRO A 365 -8.91 10.86 -10.15
C PRO A 365 -7.70 11.15 -11.03
N TYR A 366 -7.12 12.33 -10.85
CA TYR A 366 -5.90 12.75 -11.54
C TYR A 366 -4.71 11.86 -11.21
N SER A 367 -3.91 11.52 -12.22
CA SER A 367 -2.66 10.76 -12.04
C SER A 367 -1.44 11.68 -12.05
N ILE A 368 -0.60 11.55 -11.02
CA ILE A 368 0.69 12.25 -10.90
C ILE A 368 1.69 11.62 -11.88
N GLY A 369 2.40 12.45 -12.64
CA GLY A 369 3.40 11.98 -13.60
C GLY A 369 2.79 11.37 -14.87
N VAL A 370 1.58 11.77 -15.25
CA VAL A 370 0.99 11.49 -16.56
C VAL A 370 0.68 12.84 -17.20
N LYS A 371 1.38 13.13 -18.29
CA LYS A 371 1.06 14.25 -19.20
C LYS A 371 0.12 13.79 -20.29
#